data_ca557aa31ed4a6b91f4f59c481c5ebf7
#
_entry.id   ca557aa31ed4a6b91f4f59c481c5ebf7
#
_cell.length_a   1.000
_cell.length_b   1.000
_cell.length_c   1.000
_cell.angle_alpha   90.00
_cell.angle_beta   90.00
_cell.angle_gamma   90.00
#
_symmetry.space_group_name_H-M   'P 1'
#
loop_
_entity.id
_entity.type
_entity.pdbx_description
1 polymer ?
#
loop_
_entity_poly.entity_id
_entity_poly.type
_entity_poly.pdbx_seq_one_letter_code
_entity_poly.pdbx_strand_id
1 'polypeptide(L)'
;VIGDDEHGWSNDGIFNFEGGCYAKTINLNPENEPDIFNAIKRGALLENVVYDPETMVVDYSDGSKTENTRVSYPLNFIDNSIYGQGKPAMSSHPKTIIFLTCDAYGVIPPVSKLTSEQAMYHFISGYTAKVAGTERGITEPTATFSPCFGGPFLTLHPLRYAELLKEKMNNFKVPAYLVNTGWVGASAQSGAKRISLPLTRKLIHAILDG
;
A
#
# COMPACT_ATOMS: atom_id res chain seq x y z
N VAL A 1 8.57 -3.15 -7.57
CA VAL A 1 7.14 -3.41 -7.37
C VAL A 1 6.48 -3.58 -8.73
N ILE A 2 5.60 -4.58 -8.87
CA ILE A 2 4.81 -4.79 -10.10
C ILE A 2 3.41 -4.23 -9.90
N GLY A 3 2.87 -4.39 -8.72
CA GLY A 3 1.62 -3.85 -8.24
C GLY A 3 1.56 -3.97 -6.73
N ASP A 4 0.79 -3.13 -6.08
CA ASP A 4 0.65 -3.11 -4.62
C ASP A 4 -0.82 -3.21 -4.17
N ASP A 5 -1.77 -2.95 -5.04
CA ASP A 5 -3.19 -3.07 -4.76
C ASP A 5 -3.87 -4.05 -5.74
N GLU A 6 -4.21 -3.63 -6.94
CA GLU A 6 -4.91 -4.47 -7.91
C GLU A 6 -3.95 -5.27 -8.80
N HIS A 7 -3.49 -6.41 -8.32
CA HIS A 7 -2.60 -7.30 -9.07
C HIS A 7 -2.97 -8.78 -8.86
N GLY A 8 -2.53 -9.63 -9.76
CA GLY A 8 -2.77 -11.06 -9.72
C GLY A 8 -1.50 -11.88 -9.83
N TRP A 9 -1.54 -13.09 -9.29
CA TRP A 9 -0.46 -14.07 -9.39
C TRP A 9 -0.93 -15.30 -10.18
N SER A 10 -0.62 -15.33 -11.47
CA SER A 10 -0.91 -16.43 -12.38
C SER A 10 0.11 -17.56 -12.25
N ASN A 11 -0.03 -18.60 -13.11
CA ASN A 11 0.99 -19.65 -13.22
C ASN A 11 2.28 -19.17 -13.89
N ASP A 12 2.21 -18.08 -14.65
CA ASP A 12 3.33 -17.55 -15.43
C ASP A 12 4.05 -16.38 -14.71
N GLY A 13 3.49 -15.90 -13.61
CA GLY A 13 4.06 -14.79 -12.83
C GLY A 13 3.02 -13.81 -12.33
N ILE A 14 3.51 -12.65 -11.89
CA ILE A 14 2.69 -11.53 -11.39
C ILE A 14 2.28 -10.64 -12.55
N PHE A 15 1.06 -10.16 -12.52
CA PHE A 15 0.55 -9.13 -13.45
C PHE A 15 -0.25 -8.07 -12.70
N ASN A 16 -0.25 -6.85 -13.22
CA ASN A 16 -0.94 -5.71 -12.65
C ASN A 16 -2.20 -5.39 -13.47
N PHE A 17 -3.32 -5.15 -12.79
CA PHE A 17 -4.58 -4.70 -13.40
C PHE A 17 -4.65 -3.18 -13.54
N GLU A 18 -3.84 -2.44 -12.77
CA GLU A 18 -3.92 -0.99 -12.71
C GLU A 18 -3.27 -0.34 -13.93
N GLY A 19 -3.97 0.63 -14.52
CA GLY A 19 -3.44 1.47 -15.59
C GLY A 19 -2.77 2.75 -15.10
N GLY A 20 -2.84 3.03 -13.81
CA GLY A 20 -2.34 4.26 -13.17
C GLY A 20 -2.07 4.09 -11.68
N CYS A 21 -1.79 5.21 -11.04
CA CYS A 21 -1.65 5.30 -9.60
C CYS A 21 -2.66 6.28 -9.02
N TYR A 22 -3.09 6.03 -7.78
CA TYR A 22 -3.97 6.90 -7.02
C TYR A 22 -3.35 7.15 -5.66
N ALA A 23 -2.51 8.17 -5.57
CA ALA A 23 -1.66 8.43 -4.43
C ALA A 23 -2.19 9.56 -3.53
N LYS A 24 -1.87 9.51 -2.24
CA LYS A 24 -2.16 10.57 -1.27
C LYS A 24 -1.16 11.72 -1.46
N THR A 25 -1.64 12.97 -1.36
CA THR A 25 -0.81 14.16 -1.60
C THR A 25 -0.68 15.09 -0.41
N ILE A 26 -1.33 14.81 0.72
CA ILE A 26 -1.14 15.64 1.92
C ILE A 26 0.32 15.57 2.39
N ASN A 27 0.95 16.73 2.61
CA ASN A 27 2.36 16.88 2.95
C ASN A 27 3.34 16.28 1.90
N LEU A 28 2.89 16.13 0.65
CA LEU A 28 3.74 15.64 -0.42
C LEU A 28 4.89 16.62 -0.68
N ASN A 29 6.10 16.10 -0.74
CA ASN A 29 7.28 16.89 -1.11
C ASN A 29 8.26 16.05 -1.95
N PRO A 30 9.08 16.70 -2.81
CA PRO A 30 9.97 16.00 -3.72
C PRO A 30 11.12 15.24 -3.04
N GLU A 31 11.46 15.59 -1.81
CA GLU A 31 12.56 14.96 -1.07
C GLU A 31 12.18 13.58 -0.56
N ASN A 32 10.95 13.44 -0.08
CA ASN A 32 10.45 12.19 0.49
C ASN A 32 9.86 11.27 -0.57
N GLU A 33 9.15 11.81 -1.57
CA GLU A 33 8.39 11.05 -2.57
C GLU A 33 8.57 11.62 -3.98
N PRO A 34 9.82 11.59 -4.50
CA PRO A 34 10.14 12.22 -5.79
C PRO A 34 9.35 11.64 -6.96
N ASP A 35 9.10 10.32 -6.99
CA ASP A 35 8.38 9.67 -8.09
C ASP A 35 6.93 10.15 -8.19
N ILE A 36 6.23 10.26 -7.07
CA ILE A 36 4.86 10.78 -7.03
C ILE A 36 4.85 12.27 -7.39
N PHE A 37 5.76 13.04 -6.79
CA PHE A 37 5.83 14.49 -7.03
C PHE A 37 6.09 14.81 -8.52
N ASN A 38 7.04 14.12 -9.14
CA ASN A 38 7.39 14.32 -10.55
C ASN A 38 6.33 13.78 -11.52
N ALA A 39 5.47 12.86 -11.09
CA ALA A 39 4.34 12.37 -11.88
C ALA A 39 3.17 13.38 -11.93
N ILE A 40 3.17 14.42 -11.07
CA ILE A 40 2.18 15.49 -11.10
C ILE A 40 2.54 16.49 -12.19
N LYS A 41 2.07 16.21 -13.37
CA LYS A 41 2.25 17.03 -14.58
C LYS A 41 0.96 17.09 -15.38
N ARG A 42 0.96 17.82 -16.49
CA ARG A 42 -0.24 17.95 -17.34
C ARG A 42 -0.81 16.57 -17.70
N GLY A 43 -2.08 16.35 -17.33
CA GLY A 43 -2.79 15.08 -17.49
C GLY A 43 -2.94 14.29 -16.18
N ALA A 44 -2.27 14.69 -15.09
CA ALA A 44 -2.59 14.19 -13.75
C ALA A 44 -3.83 14.91 -13.21
N LEU A 45 -4.65 14.19 -12.45
CA LEU A 45 -5.85 14.71 -11.82
C LEU A 45 -5.64 14.84 -10.31
N LEU A 46 -5.74 16.04 -9.78
CA LEU A 46 -5.65 16.33 -8.35
C LEU A 46 -7.05 16.43 -7.75
N GLU A 47 -7.25 15.84 -6.59
CA GLU A 47 -8.51 15.85 -5.86
C GLU A 47 -8.36 16.46 -4.48
N ASN A 48 -9.33 17.28 -4.09
CA ASN A 48 -9.45 17.93 -2.78
C ASN A 48 -8.30 18.86 -2.38
N VAL A 49 -7.34 19.08 -3.25
CA VAL A 49 -6.20 19.98 -2.96
C VAL A 49 -6.64 21.43 -2.84
N VAL A 50 -5.90 22.21 -2.07
CA VAL A 50 -6.00 23.66 -2.04
C VAL A 50 -4.96 24.23 -3.00
N TYR A 51 -5.35 25.21 -3.77
CA TYR A 51 -4.47 25.87 -4.74
C TYR A 51 -4.79 27.36 -4.85
N ASP A 52 -3.80 28.14 -5.19
CA ASP A 52 -3.96 29.55 -5.52
C ASP A 52 -4.58 29.69 -6.93
N PRO A 53 -5.76 30.32 -7.08
CA PRO A 53 -6.45 30.42 -8.36
C PRO A 53 -5.76 31.33 -9.39
N GLU A 54 -4.88 32.24 -8.96
CA GLU A 54 -4.16 33.14 -9.86
C GLU A 54 -2.89 32.49 -10.42
N THR A 55 -2.15 31.80 -9.54
CA THR A 55 -0.87 31.18 -9.90
C THR A 55 -0.98 29.71 -10.25
N MET A 56 -2.12 29.06 -9.92
CA MET A 56 -2.36 27.61 -10.03
C MET A 56 -1.38 26.76 -9.20
N VAL A 57 -0.70 27.36 -8.23
CA VAL A 57 0.22 26.65 -7.33
C VAL A 57 -0.59 25.92 -6.27
N VAL A 58 -0.30 24.63 -6.09
CA VAL A 58 -0.95 23.76 -5.10
C VAL A 58 -0.20 23.82 -3.78
N ASP A 59 -0.93 24.01 -2.68
CA ASP A 59 -0.42 23.84 -1.33
C ASP A 59 -0.75 22.44 -0.82
N TYR A 60 0.22 21.54 -0.87
CA TYR A 60 0.07 20.18 -0.37
C TYR A 60 0.04 20.08 1.15
N SER A 61 0.39 21.13 1.89
CA SER A 61 0.30 21.16 3.35
C SER A 61 -1.07 21.56 3.87
N ASP A 62 -1.90 22.16 3.02
CA ASP A 62 -3.23 22.64 3.40
C ASP A 62 -4.27 21.52 3.36
N GLY A 63 -4.66 21.04 4.54
CA GLY A 63 -5.75 20.08 4.76
C GLY A 63 -7.09 20.72 5.12
N SER A 64 -7.29 22.04 4.90
CA SER A 64 -8.50 22.77 5.32
C SER A 64 -9.80 22.23 4.71
N LYS A 65 -9.77 21.73 3.49
CA LYS A 65 -10.92 21.04 2.87
C LYS A 65 -11.07 19.62 3.42
N THR A 66 -9.98 18.87 3.45
CA THR A 66 -9.84 17.52 4.00
C THR A 66 -8.38 17.08 3.89
N GLU A 67 -7.90 16.24 4.81
CA GLU A 67 -6.60 15.57 4.69
C GLU A 67 -6.57 14.46 3.62
N ASN A 68 -7.73 14.07 3.09
CA ASN A 68 -7.84 13.08 2.01
C ASN A 68 -7.64 13.72 0.64
N THR A 69 -6.50 14.34 0.46
CA THR A 69 -6.05 14.87 -0.84
C THR A 69 -5.41 13.77 -1.66
N ARG A 70 -5.67 13.72 -2.97
CA ARG A 70 -5.21 12.64 -3.84
C ARG A 70 -4.70 13.17 -5.18
N VAL A 71 -3.87 12.37 -5.83
CA VAL A 71 -3.54 12.52 -7.24
C VAL A 71 -3.74 11.20 -7.97
N SER A 72 -4.34 11.27 -9.15
CA SER A 72 -4.43 10.17 -10.10
C SER A 72 -3.60 10.49 -11.35
N TYR A 73 -2.77 9.54 -11.77
CA TYR A 73 -1.94 9.65 -12.99
C TYR A 73 -1.68 8.27 -13.60
N PRO A 74 -1.48 8.19 -14.93
CA PRO A 74 -1.18 6.93 -15.60
C PRO A 74 0.24 6.44 -15.25
N LEU A 75 0.45 5.12 -15.28
CA LEU A 75 1.73 4.50 -14.91
C LEU A 75 2.94 4.98 -15.71
N ASN A 76 2.73 5.39 -16.96
CA ASN A 76 3.80 5.92 -17.80
C ASN A 76 4.28 7.34 -17.41
N PHE A 77 3.67 7.95 -16.38
CA PHE A 77 4.15 9.22 -15.82
C PHE A 77 5.30 8.99 -14.82
N ILE A 78 5.47 7.76 -14.35
CA ILE A 78 6.60 7.37 -13.50
C ILE A 78 7.77 6.98 -14.40
N ASP A 79 8.89 7.69 -14.27
CA ASP A 79 10.06 7.53 -15.16
C ASP A 79 10.65 6.11 -15.12
N ASN A 80 10.61 5.44 -13.96
CA ASN A 80 11.11 4.08 -13.78
C ASN A 80 10.07 2.99 -14.06
N SER A 81 8.89 3.33 -14.59
CA SER A 81 7.86 2.36 -14.93
C SER A 81 8.25 1.56 -16.17
N ILE A 82 8.11 0.23 -16.11
CA ILE A 82 8.24 -0.65 -17.27
C ILE A 82 6.96 -0.72 -18.12
N TYR A 83 5.90 -0.04 -17.68
CA TYR A 83 4.62 0.04 -18.37
C TYR A 83 4.72 0.92 -19.64
N GLY A 84 3.98 0.53 -20.70
CA GLY A 84 3.88 1.35 -21.91
C GLY A 84 4.80 0.95 -23.06
N GLN A 85 5.62 -0.10 -22.90
CA GLN A 85 6.44 -0.64 -24.00
C GLN A 85 5.68 -1.67 -24.87
N GLY A 86 4.35 -1.58 -24.91
CA GLY A 86 3.49 -2.51 -25.68
C GLY A 86 3.35 -3.89 -25.06
N LYS A 87 3.83 -4.09 -23.84
CA LYS A 87 3.68 -5.33 -23.07
C LYS A 87 2.76 -5.10 -21.88
N PRO A 88 1.93 -6.09 -21.50
CA PRO A 88 1.21 -6.03 -20.25
C PRO A 88 2.22 -5.91 -19.09
N ALA A 89 1.83 -5.23 -18.01
CA ALA A 89 2.65 -5.12 -16.80
C ALA A 89 2.74 -6.50 -16.11
N MET A 90 3.64 -7.33 -16.60
CA MET A 90 3.89 -8.68 -16.12
C MET A 90 5.36 -8.85 -15.73
N SER A 91 5.59 -9.72 -14.75
CA SER A 91 6.92 -10.14 -14.34
C SER A 91 6.91 -11.63 -13.97
N SER A 92 8.07 -12.18 -13.70
CA SER A 92 8.23 -13.52 -13.16
C SER A 92 7.55 -13.68 -11.79
N HIS A 93 7.63 -14.86 -11.19
CA HIS A 93 7.15 -15.08 -9.81
C HIS A 93 7.87 -14.14 -8.83
N PRO A 94 7.17 -13.68 -7.78
CA PRO A 94 7.74 -12.75 -6.81
C PRO A 94 8.85 -13.45 -6.04
N LYS A 95 9.87 -12.69 -5.62
CA LYS A 95 10.92 -13.18 -4.72
C LYS A 95 10.53 -13.07 -3.26
N THR A 96 9.58 -12.18 -2.96
CA THR A 96 9.14 -11.88 -1.58
C THR A 96 7.72 -11.34 -1.62
N ILE A 97 6.92 -11.74 -0.64
CA ILE A 97 5.59 -11.17 -0.38
C ILE A 97 5.68 -10.33 0.89
N ILE A 98 5.16 -9.12 0.84
CA ILE A 98 5.06 -8.22 1.98
C ILE A 98 3.59 -7.89 2.20
N PHE A 99 3.05 -8.33 3.35
CA PHE A 99 1.75 -7.87 3.83
C PHE A 99 1.96 -6.61 4.64
N LEU A 100 1.28 -5.53 4.27
CA LEU A 100 1.25 -4.31 5.05
C LEU A 100 0.06 -4.32 5.99
N THR A 101 0.30 -4.07 7.26
CA THR A 101 -0.74 -3.84 8.26
C THR A 101 -0.50 -2.54 9.00
N CYS A 102 -1.52 -2.01 9.63
CA CYS A 102 -1.42 -0.90 10.56
C CYS A 102 -2.08 -1.32 11.87
N ASP A 103 -1.28 -1.68 12.86
CA ASP A 103 -1.80 -2.08 14.16
C ASP A 103 -2.02 -0.86 15.05
N ALA A 104 -3.28 -0.58 15.40
CA ALA A 104 -3.65 0.52 16.29
C ALA A 104 -3.41 0.22 17.78
N TYR A 105 -3.26 -1.06 18.14
CA TYR A 105 -3.15 -1.50 19.53
C TYR A 105 -1.70 -1.71 20.01
N GLY A 106 -0.75 -1.75 19.08
CA GLY A 106 0.67 -1.91 19.41
C GLY A 106 1.08 -3.32 19.79
N VAL A 107 0.33 -4.34 19.36
CA VAL A 107 0.56 -5.77 19.66
C VAL A 107 1.48 -6.42 18.64
N ILE A 108 1.30 -6.07 17.36
CA ILE A 108 2.06 -6.68 16.25
C ILE A 108 3.46 -6.05 16.20
N PRO A 109 4.54 -6.87 16.15
CA PRO A 109 5.89 -6.36 16.01
C PRO A 109 6.10 -5.62 14.67
N PRO A 110 7.16 -4.81 14.52
CA PRO A 110 7.42 -4.07 13.28
C PRO A 110 7.54 -4.95 12.05
N VAL A 111 8.15 -6.13 12.19
CA VAL A 111 8.31 -7.13 11.12
C VAL A 111 8.15 -8.52 11.68
N SER A 112 7.45 -9.38 10.94
CA SER A 112 7.34 -10.81 11.23
C SER A 112 7.56 -11.60 9.94
N LYS A 113 8.47 -12.57 9.96
CA LYS A 113 8.55 -13.58 8.90
C LYS A 113 7.48 -14.63 9.16
N LEU A 114 6.67 -14.93 8.16
CA LEU A 114 5.51 -15.79 8.29
C LEU A 114 5.78 -17.18 7.70
N THR A 115 5.23 -18.22 8.35
CA THR A 115 5.03 -19.52 7.68
C THR A 115 3.91 -19.40 6.65
N SER A 116 3.75 -20.37 5.76
CA SER A 116 2.65 -20.36 4.78
C SER A 116 1.26 -20.37 5.44
N GLU A 117 1.12 -21.03 6.60
CA GLU A 117 -0.12 -21.04 7.38
C GLU A 117 -0.40 -19.69 8.04
N GLN A 118 0.62 -19.05 8.59
CA GLN A 118 0.51 -17.69 9.15
C GLN A 118 0.19 -16.67 8.05
N ALA A 119 0.84 -16.77 6.89
CA ALA A 119 0.54 -15.93 5.75
C ALA A 119 -0.91 -16.09 5.29
N MET A 120 -1.41 -17.33 5.20
CA MET A 120 -2.81 -17.60 4.88
C MET A 120 -3.76 -16.99 5.91
N TYR A 121 -3.47 -17.10 7.21
CA TYR A 121 -4.27 -16.49 8.27
C TYR A 121 -4.34 -14.96 8.17
N HIS A 122 -3.18 -14.30 8.04
CA HIS A 122 -3.12 -12.85 7.90
C HIS A 122 -3.78 -12.37 6.61
N PHE A 123 -3.65 -13.12 5.52
CA PHE A 123 -4.32 -12.82 4.26
C PHE A 123 -5.84 -12.91 4.38
N ILE A 124 -6.38 -13.98 4.99
CA ILE A 124 -7.83 -14.13 5.20
C ILE A 124 -8.38 -13.04 6.11
N SER A 125 -7.67 -12.74 7.22
CA SER A 125 -8.13 -11.72 8.17
C SER A 125 -8.06 -10.32 7.60
N GLY A 126 -6.99 -10.01 6.83
CA GLY A 126 -6.75 -8.69 6.28
C GLY A 126 -6.78 -7.61 7.37
N TYR A 127 -6.24 -7.91 8.56
CA TYR A 127 -6.23 -6.99 9.68
C TYR A 127 -5.40 -5.74 9.39
N THR A 128 -6.01 -4.59 9.61
CA THR A 128 -5.36 -3.29 9.54
C THR A 128 -6.12 -2.27 10.40
N ALA A 129 -5.75 -1.00 10.37
CA ALA A 129 -6.52 0.07 10.97
C ALA A 129 -6.80 1.17 9.95
N LYS A 130 -8.02 1.70 9.99
CA LYS A 130 -8.35 2.97 9.37
C LYS A 130 -7.71 4.07 10.21
N VAL A 131 -7.01 5.00 9.58
CA VAL A 131 -6.38 6.14 10.23
C VAL A 131 -7.04 7.44 9.80
N ALA A 132 -6.85 8.51 10.57
CA ALA A 132 -7.38 9.82 10.23
C ALA A 132 -7.02 10.22 8.79
N GLY A 133 -7.97 10.86 8.07
CA GLY A 133 -7.79 11.29 6.69
C GLY A 133 -7.82 10.18 5.64
N THR A 134 -8.18 8.93 5.99
CA THR A 134 -8.38 7.85 5.00
C THR A 134 -9.82 7.74 4.53
N GLU A 135 -10.77 7.97 5.44
CA GLU A 135 -12.20 7.97 5.14
C GLU A 135 -12.90 9.11 5.90
N ARG A 136 -14.03 9.56 5.36
CA ARG A 136 -14.83 10.61 6.02
C ARG A 136 -15.34 10.12 7.38
N GLY A 137 -15.11 10.92 8.42
CA GLY A 137 -15.57 10.63 9.79
C GLY A 137 -14.61 9.77 10.63
N ILE A 138 -13.47 9.34 10.08
CA ILE A 138 -12.44 8.65 10.85
C ILE A 138 -11.48 9.70 11.42
N THR A 139 -11.56 9.90 12.73
CA THR A 139 -10.72 10.85 13.48
C THR A 139 -9.64 10.16 14.32
N GLU A 140 -9.86 8.88 14.67
CA GLU A 140 -8.93 8.06 15.45
C GLU A 140 -8.66 6.72 14.77
N PRO A 141 -7.46 6.14 14.97
CA PRO A 141 -7.14 4.82 14.44
C PRO A 141 -8.12 3.75 14.95
N THR A 142 -8.81 3.11 14.03
CA THR A 142 -9.82 2.10 14.32
C THR A 142 -9.50 0.80 13.58
N ALA A 143 -9.45 -0.31 14.31
CA ALA A 143 -9.22 -1.64 13.72
C ALA A 143 -10.28 -1.96 12.66
N THR A 144 -9.83 -2.55 11.57
CA THR A 144 -10.69 -3.03 10.48
C THR A 144 -10.15 -4.32 9.90
N PHE A 145 -11.00 -5.03 9.18
CA PHE A 145 -10.66 -6.26 8.51
C PHE A 145 -11.10 -6.18 7.05
N SER A 146 -10.17 -6.44 6.14
CA SER A 146 -10.45 -6.52 4.70
C SER A 146 -9.98 -7.89 4.19
N PRO A 147 -10.86 -8.89 4.12
CA PRO A 147 -10.49 -10.25 3.71
C PRO A 147 -9.67 -10.25 2.44
N CYS A 148 -8.53 -10.93 2.45
CA CYS A 148 -7.55 -10.99 1.38
C CYS A 148 -7.03 -9.60 0.92
N PHE A 149 -7.18 -8.56 1.77
CA PHE A 149 -6.89 -7.16 1.47
C PHE A 149 -7.63 -6.57 0.26
N GLY A 150 -8.63 -7.24 -0.23
CA GLY A 150 -9.36 -6.87 -1.45
C GLY A 150 -10.84 -7.27 -1.41
N GLY A 151 -11.47 -7.30 -0.22
CA GLY A 151 -12.83 -7.78 -0.01
C GLY A 151 -13.86 -7.34 -1.06
N PRO A 152 -13.93 -6.06 -1.47
CA PRO A 152 -14.89 -5.60 -2.47
C PRO A 152 -14.70 -6.20 -3.87
N PHE A 153 -13.49 -6.69 -4.19
CA PHE A 153 -13.14 -7.20 -5.52
C PHE A 153 -13.19 -8.73 -5.63
N LEU A 154 -13.41 -9.44 -4.52
CA LEU A 154 -13.39 -10.90 -4.48
C LEU A 154 -14.76 -11.46 -4.82
N THR A 155 -14.81 -12.34 -5.83
CA THR A 155 -16.04 -13.00 -6.29
C THR A 155 -16.23 -14.39 -5.69
N LEU A 156 -15.17 -15.00 -5.16
CA LEU A 156 -15.19 -16.30 -4.51
C LEU A 156 -15.01 -16.13 -2.99
N HIS A 157 -15.23 -17.24 -2.26
CA HIS A 157 -15.00 -17.25 -0.82
C HIS A 157 -13.52 -16.96 -0.49
N PRO A 158 -13.19 -16.11 0.50
CA PRO A 158 -11.81 -15.72 0.85
C PRO A 158 -10.86 -16.89 1.05
N LEU A 159 -11.33 -18.00 1.63
CA LEU A 159 -10.53 -19.21 1.82
C LEU A 159 -9.96 -19.74 0.51
N ARG A 160 -10.70 -19.65 -0.59
CA ARG A 160 -10.22 -20.12 -1.90
C ARG A 160 -9.00 -19.35 -2.38
N TYR A 161 -9.00 -18.03 -2.19
CA TYR A 161 -7.84 -17.20 -2.52
C TYR A 161 -6.64 -17.47 -1.62
N ALA A 162 -6.89 -17.72 -0.33
CA ALA A 162 -5.85 -18.04 0.62
C ALA A 162 -5.19 -19.41 0.35
N GLU A 163 -5.97 -20.41 -0.07
CA GLU A 163 -5.45 -21.70 -0.52
C GLU A 163 -4.56 -21.56 -1.77
N LEU A 164 -4.99 -20.77 -2.75
CA LEU A 164 -4.20 -20.47 -3.95
C LEU A 164 -2.90 -19.74 -3.61
N LEU A 165 -2.95 -18.79 -2.68
CA LEU A 165 -1.76 -18.10 -2.21
C LEU A 165 -0.77 -19.08 -1.55
N LYS A 166 -1.26 -19.92 -0.63
CA LYS A 166 -0.44 -20.93 0.05
C LYS A 166 0.18 -21.90 -0.94
N GLU A 167 -0.60 -22.39 -1.91
CA GLU A 167 -0.11 -23.29 -2.97
C GLU A 167 1.05 -22.64 -3.74
N LYS A 168 0.88 -21.40 -4.19
CA LYS A 168 1.91 -20.68 -4.93
C LYS A 168 3.15 -20.37 -4.08
N MET A 169 2.98 -19.96 -2.83
CA MET A 169 4.10 -19.76 -1.91
C MET A 169 4.95 -21.02 -1.77
N ASN A 170 4.31 -22.18 -1.61
CA ASN A 170 4.99 -23.46 -1.44
C ASN A 170 5.66 -23.92 -2.73
N ASN A 171 4.98 -23.82 -3.88
CA ASN A 171 5.49 -24.24 -5.18
C ASN A 171 6.71 -23.42 -5.63
N PHE A 172 6.66 -22.12 -5.40
CA PHE A 172 7.74 -21.19 -5.82
C PHE A 172 8.69 -20.81 -4.67
N LYS A 173 8.48 -21.37 -3.46
CA LYS A 173 9.33 -21.11 -2.26
C LYS A 173 9.46 -19.62 -1.93
N VAL A 174 8.37 -18.88 -2.05
CA VAL A 174 8.34 -17.44 -1.84
C VAL A 174 8.12 -17.14 -0.36
N PRO A 175 9.06 -16.47 0.34
CA PRO A 175 8.88 -16.04 1.70
C PRO A 175 7.84 -14.93 1.81
N ALA A 176 7.13 -14.89 2.93
CA ALA A 176 6.20 -13.83 3.26
C ALA A 176 6.58 -13.13 4.56
N TYR A 177 6.41 -11.82 4.58
CA TYR A 177 6.62 -10.97 5.74
C TYR A 177 5.37 -10.15 6.02
N LEU A 178 5.06 -9.95 7.31
CA LEU A 178 4.09 -8.97 7.79
C LEU A 178 4.86 -7.76 8.29
N VAL A 179 4.57 -6.59 7.75
CA VAL A 179 5.18 -5.31 8.14
C VAL A 179 4.10 -4.44 8.78
N ASN A 180 4.30 -4.09 10.04
CA ASN A 180 3.43 -3.20 10.78
C ASN A 180 3.85 -1.74 10.53
N THR A 181 2.95 -0.94 10.00
CA THR A 181 3.13 0.50 9.77
C THR A 181 2.44 1.35 10.84
N GLY A 182 1.84 0.72 11.84
CA GLY A 182 1.07 1.34 12.92
C GLY A 182 1.90 1.63 14.17
N TRP A 183 1.48 1.07 15.30
CA TRP A 183 2.07 1.26 16.62
C TRP A 183 2.71 -0.02 17.13
N VAL A 184 3.62 0.09 18.10
CA VAL A 184 4.32 -1.03 18.73
C VAL A 184 4.50 -0.76 20.21
N GLY A 185 4.20 -1.76 21.04
CA GLY A 185 4.37 -1.73 22.50
C GLY A 185 3.33 -0.92 23.25
N ALA A 186 2.61 0.00 22.56
CA ALA A 186 1.52 0.77 23.13
C ALA A 186 0.52 1.18 22.05
N SER A 187 -0.73 1.41 22.43
CA SER A 187 -1.80 1.75 21.47
C SER A 187 -1.72 3.21 21.00
N ALA A 188 -2.33 3.48 19.85
CA ALA A 188 -2.54 4.84 19.34
C ALA A 188 -3.24 5.73 20.36
N GLN A 189 -4.26 5.21 21.06
CA GLN A 189 -5.04 5.93 22.07
C GLN A 189 -4.24 6.30 23.33
N SER A 190 -3.13 5.61 23.60
CA SER A 190 -2.24 5.95 24.73
C SER A 190 -1.29 7.11 24.43
N GLY A 191 -1.38 7.73 23.26
CA GLY A 191 -0.47 8.78 22.82
C GLY A 191 0.88 8.29 22.31
N ALA A 192 1.03 6.99 22.10
CA ALA A 192 2.23 6.41 21.50
C ALA A 192 2.45 6.95 20.07
N LYS A 193 3.72 7.05 19.66
CA LYS A 193 4.06 7.48 18.31
C LYS A 193 3.94 6.32 17.34
N ARG A 194 3.33 6.59 16.19
CA ARG A 194 3.28 5.67 15.05
C ARG A 194 4.68 5.43 14.49
N ILE A 195 4.93 4.22 13.97
CA ILE A 195 6.15 3.90 13.21
C ILE A 195 6.31 4.93 12.08
N SER A 196 7.48 5.56 12.01
CA SER A 196 7.73 6.59 11.01
C SER A 196 7.93 6.00 9.62
N LEU A 197 7.59 6.77 8.58
CA LEU A 197 7.80 6.37 7.19
C LEU A 197 9.27 6.01 6.87
N PRO A 198 10.29 6.78 7.33
CA PRO A 198 11.68 6.39 7.11
C PRO A 198 12.05 5.05 7.73
N LEU A 199 11.51 4.72 8.92
CA LEU A 199 11.74 3.43 9.55
C LEU A 199 11.06 2.30 8.77
N THR A 200 9.79 2.50 8.37
CA THR A 200 9.07 1.52 7.53
C THR A 200 9.85 1.23 6.25
N ARG A 201 10.36 2.24 5.56
CA ARG A 201 11.18 2.08 4.36
C ARG A 201 12.46 1.28 4.62
N LYS A 202 13.18 1.57 5.71
CA LYS A 202 14.37 0.80 6.10
C LYS A 202 14.05 -0.68 6.34
N LEU A 203 12.91 -0.98 6.98
CA LEU A 203 12.48 -2.36 7.19
C LEU A 203 12.17 -3.07 5.87
N ILE A 204 11.48 -2.41 4.94
CA ILE A 204 11.22 -2.95 3.60
C ILE A 204 12.54 -3.22 2.84
N HIS A 205 13.47 -2.26 2.85
CA HIS A 205 14.78 -2.45 2.21
C HIS A 205 15.53 -3.65 2.80
N ALA A 206 15.57 -3.78 4.13
CA ALA A 206 16.22 -4.90 4.78
C ALA A 206 15.58 -6.26 4.41
N ILE A 207 14.26 -6.32 4.22
CA ILE A 207 13.57 -7.53 3.75
C ILE A 207 13.95 -7.86 2.30
N LEU A 208 14.11 -6.85 1.45
CA LEU A 208 14.44 -7.02 0.03
C LEU A 208 15.90 -7.38 -0.20
N ASP A 209 16.77 -6.92 0.68
CA ASP A 209 18.22 -7.19 0.64
C ASP A 209 18.59 -8.59 1.20
N GLY A 210 17.73 -9.21 2.01
CA GLY A 210 17.88 -10.55 2.60
C GLY A 210 18.34 -10.49 4.04
#